data_b5d860a237f39148a4a6e569957602c4
#
_entry.id   b5d860a237f39148a4a6e569957602c4
#
_cell.length_a   1.000
_cell.length_b   1.000
_cell.length_c   1.000
_cell.angle_alpha   90.00
_cell.angle_beta   90.00
_cell.angle_gamma   90.00
#
_symmetry.space_group_name_H-M   'P 1'
#
loop_
_entity.id
_entity.type
_entity.pdbx_description
1 polymer ?
#
loop_
_entity_poly.entity_id
_entity_poly.type
_entity_poly.pdbx_seq_one_letter_code
_entity_poly.pdbx_strand_id
1 'polypeptide(L)'
;SEVTAVSVLTRPALKKKSAIPHRIFANLALLDGKYLASAPRHVLANTTMDAFAHLAESYINTKATPYSRMCVAAGLREWARSKDVVLGKREATAEACVTMLRAACFGGMSIAQTGTSLPHGLSYAVTVHTRMAHGKACGFFLRNYLAEADPVDRDAVLSLAGFADVDDFEAYYRATCGRDAVPDAVLALAVQDLMTNPAKMALAPFAVDETVLRRIAGIGEAG
;
A
#
# COMPACT_ATOMS: atom_id res chain seq x y z
N SER A 1 3.86 11.07 -4.25
CA SER A 1 4.53 10.32 -5.32
C SER A 1 4.99 11.28 -6.42
N GLU A 2 6.25 11.17 -6.81
CA GLU A 2 6.93 12.03 -7.78
C GLU A 2 6.44 11.84 -9.22
N VAL A 3 5.71 10.76 -9.50
CA VAL A 3 5.21 10.41 -10.84
C VAL A 3 3.68 10.32 -10.90
N THR A 4 2.98 10.84 -9.91
CA THR A 4 1.51 10.94 -9.91
C THR A 4 1.06 12.40 -9.89
N ALA A 5 -0.12 12.66 -10.47
CA ALA A 5 -0.73 13.99 -10.43
C ALA A 5 -1.53 14.27 -9.16
N VAL A 6 -1.56 13.32 -8.22
CA VAL A 6 -2.42 13.37 -7.04
C VAL A 6 -1.60 13.70 -5.80
N SER A 7 -2.04 14.69 -5.04
CA SER A 7 -1.53 15.00 -3.71
C SER A 7 -2.62 14.73 -2.68
N VAL A 8 -2.28 14.02 -1.60
CA VAL A 8 -3.19 13.68 -0.52
C VAL A 8 -2.78 14.43 0.74
N LEU A 9 -3.69 15.21 1.30
CA LEU A 9 -3.46 15.99 2.51
C LEU A 9 -4.23 15.43 3.69
N THR A 10 -3.55 15.38 4.84
CA THR A 10 -4.19 15.18 6.14
C THR A 10 -4.59 16.54 6.71
N ARG A 11 -5.85 16.70 7.09
CA ARG A 11 -6.41 17.89 7.73
C ARG A 11 -6.80 17.54 9.17
N PRO A 12 -5.88 17.70 10.15
CA PRO A 12 -6.10 17.22 11.52
C PRO A 12 -7.33 17.85 12.19
N ALA A 13 -7.55 19.14 11.97
CA ALA A 13 -8.72 19.86 12.52
C ALA A 13 -10.06 19.30 12.01
N LEU A 14 -10.09 18.75 10.79
CA LEU A 14 -11.29 18.14 10.20
C LEU A 14 -11.31 16.61 10.38
N LYS A 15 -10.31 16.04 11.03
CA LYS A 15 -10.11 14.57 11.14
C LYS A 15 -10.28 13.86 9.80
N LYS A 16 -9.78 14.47 8.73
CA LYS A 16 -9.97 13.99 7.35
C LYS A 16 -8.64 13.89 6.59
N LYS A 17 -8.52 12.83 5.80
CA LYS A 17 -7.46 12.66 4.80
C LYS A 17 -8.10 12.50 3.43
N SER A 18 -7.69 13.30 2.46
CA SER A 18 -8.27 13.28 1.11
C SER A 18 -7.33 13.88 0.07
N ALA A 19 -7.52 13.49 -1.18
CA ALA A 19 -6.86 14.12 -2.31
C ALA A 19 -7.33 15.58 -2.45
N ILE A 20 -6.41 16.45 -2.88
CA ILE A 20 -6.76 17.81 -3.28
C ILE A 20 -7.22 17.83 -4.74
N PRO A 21 -8.08 18.81 -5.14
CA PRO A 21 -8.68 18.82 -6.49
C PRO A 21 -7.71 19.18 -7.61
N HIS A 22 -6.49 19.61 -7.28
CA HIS A 22 -5.48 19.98 -8.27
C HIS A 22 -4.68 18.76 -8.71
N ARG A 23 -4.49 18.62 -10.01
CA ARG A 23 -3.70 17.56 -10.63
C ARG A 23 -2.51 18.16 -11.34
N ILE A 24 -1.31 17.97 -10.78
CA ILE A 24 -0.07 18.53 -11.32
C ILE A 24 0.99 17.43 -11.32
N PHE A 25 1.47 17.08 -12.51
CA PHE A 25 2.66 16.24 -12.64
C PHE A 25 3.93 17.07 -12.46
N ALA A 26 4.93 16.50 -11.83
CA ALA A 26 6.26 17.07 -11.83
C ALA A 26 6.85 17.03 -13.25
N ASN A 27 7.56 18.09 -13.66
CA ASN A 27 8.26 18.13 -14.94
C ASN A 27 9.49 17.20 -14.95
N LEU A 28 10.08 16.97 -13.78
CA LEU A 28 11.24 16.12 -13.59
C LEU A 28 11.14 15.43 -12.21
N ALA A 29 11.32 14.14 -12.17
CA ALA A 29 11.41 13.35 -10.94
C ALA A 29 12.83 12.79 -10.79
N LEU A 30 13.50 13.09 -9.67
CA LEU A 30 14.85 12.62 -9.37
C LEU A 30 14.80 11.54 -8.30
N LEU A 31 15.35 10.37 -8.59
CA LEU A 31 15.48 9.24 -7.68
C LEU A 31 16.91 9.13 -7.17
N ASP A 32 17.21 9.81 -6.05
CA ASP A 32 18.53 9.78 -5.42
C ASP A 32 18.48 9.01 -4.09
N GLY A 33 19.08 7.83 -4.07
CA GLY A 33 19.13 6.95 -2.90
C GLY A 33 19.84 7.53 -1.68
N LYS A 34 20.69 8.56 -1.86
CA LYS A 34 21.38 9.23 -0.75
C LYS A 34 20.43 9.83 0.26
N TYR A 35 19.31 10.40 -0.20
CA TYR A 35 18.31 10.99 0.69
C TYR A 35 17.53 9.95 1.49
N LEU A 36 17.45 8.72 0.98
CA LEU A 36 16.76 7.63 1.67
C LEU A 36 17.69 6.84 2.59
N ALA A 37 19.00 6.78 2.28
CA ALA A 37 19.99 6.01 3.04
C ALA A 37 20.13 6.47 4.50
N SER A 38 19.87 7.74 4.81
CA SER A 38 19.87 8.28 6.17
C SER A 38 18.53 8.18 6.90
N ALA A 39 17.49 7.66 6.26
CA ALA A 39 16.17 7.57 6.87
C ALA A 39 16.16 6.51 8.00
N PRO A 40 15.45 6.78 9.11
CA PRO A 40 15.26 5.80 10.16
C PRO A 40 14.60 4.52 9.62
N ARG A 41 14.98 3.37 10.17
CA ARG A 41 14.52 2.07 9.69
C ARG A 41 12.98 1.93 9.64
N HIS A 42 12.28 2.47 10.65
CA HIS A 42 10.81 2.46 10.65
C HIS A 42 10.22 3.28 9.50
N VAL A 43 10.90 4.35 9.05
CA VAL A 43 10.48 5.13 7.88
C VAL A 43 10.67 4.30 6.61
N LEU A 44 11.83 3.63 6.45
CA LEU A 44 12.08 2.73 5.33
C LEU A 44 11.02 1.62 5.27
N ALA A 45 10.71 0.99 6.39
CA ALA A 45 9.70 -0.07 6.47
C ALA A 45 8.30 0.45 6.04
N ASN A 46 7.86 1.57 6.62
CA ASN A 46 6.54 2.13 6.32
C ASN A 46 6.41 2.59 4.87
N THR A 47 7.41 3.26 4.31
CA THR A 47 7.37 3.74 2.92
C THR A 47 7.49 2.61 1.90
N THR A 48 8.28 1.58 2.21
CA THR A 48 8.38 0.38 1.37
C THR A 48 7.07 -0.41 1.37
N MET A 49 6.38 -0.47 2.51
CA MET A 49 5.06 -1.10 2.61
C MET A 49 4.00 -0.32 1.82
N ASP A 50 4.04 1.02 1.83
CA ASP A 50 3.18 1.86 1.00
C ASP A 50 3.40 1.59 -0.50
N ALA A 51 4.66 1.47 -0.91
CA ALA A 51 5.00 1.11 -2.29
C ALA A 51 4.47 -0.29 -2.68
N PHE A 52 4.53 -1.27 -1.77
CA PHE A 52 3.92 -2.58 -1.99
C PHE A 52 2.41 -2.49 -2.15
N ALA A 53 1.73 -1.71 -1.29
CA ALA A 53 0.30 -1.49 -1.38
C ALA A 53 -0.10 -0.88 -2.73
N HIS A 54 0.63 0.14 -3.21
CA HIS A 54 0.42 0.72 -4.53
C HIS A 54 0.51 -0.32 -5.65
N LEU A 55 1.54 -1.16 -5.61
CA LEU A 55 1.77 -2.20 -6.61
C LEU A 55 0.67 -3.28 -6.56
N ALA A 56 0.37 -3.81 -5.38
CA ALA A 56 -0.64 -4.85 -5.20
C ALA A 56 -2.04 -4.37 -5.62
N GLU A 57 -2.44 -3.19 -5.15
CA GLU A 57 -3.76 -2.62 -5.47
C GLU A 57 -3.89 -2.21 -6.96
N SER A 58 -2.78 -1.88 -7.61
CA SER A 58 -2.80 -1.60 -9.05
C SER A 58 -2.87 -2.88 -9.89
N TYR A 59 -2.26 -3.98 -9.43
CA TYR A 59 -2.35 -5.27 -10.11
C TYR A 59 -3.76 -5.84 -10.03
N ILE A 60 -4.32 -5.84 -8.81
CA ILE A 60 -5.66 -6.32 -8.46
C ILE A 60 -6.65 -5.14 -8.57
N ASN A 61 -6.95 -4.74 -9.81
CA ASN A 61 -7.75 -3.54 -10.07
C ASN A 61 -8.60 -3.70 -11.33
N THR A 62 -9.84 -3.23 -11.30
CA THR A 62 -10.74 -3.26 -12.46
C THR A 62 -10.23 -2.44 -13.64
N LYS A 63 -9.34 -1.45 -13.39
CA LYS A 63 -8.68 -0.63 -14.41
C LYS A 63 -7.28 -1.15 -14.79
N ALA A 64 -6.88 -2.32 -14.31
CA ALA A 64 -5.59 -2.89 -14.66
C ALA A 64 -5.52 -3.19 -16.16
N THR A 65 -4.40 -2.79 -16.77
CA THR A 65 -4.10 -3.02 -18.18
C THR A 65 -2.80 -3.84 -18.30
N PRO A 66 -2.50 -4.45 -19.44
CA PRO A 66 -1.20 -5.09 -19.64
C PRO A 66 -0.02 -4.17 -19.35
N TYR A 67 -0.13 -2.87 -19.67
CA TYR A 67 0.92 -1.89 -19.39
C TYR A 67 1.06 -1.60 -17.88
N SER A 68 -0.05 -1.37 -17.15
CA SER A 68 0.04 -1.18 -15.70
C SER A 68 0.57 -2.42 -14.99
N ARG A 69 0.15 -3.63 -15.40
CA ARG A 69 0.66 -4.91 -14.86
C ARG A 69 2.16 -5.11 -15.17
N MET A 70 2.65 -4.65 -16.32
CA MET A 70 4.09 -4.66 -16.64
C MET A 70 4.88 -3.75 -15.66
N CYS A 71 4.39 -2.54 -15.39
CA CYS A 71 4.97 -1.63 -14.40
C CYS A 71 4.97 -2.27 -13.00
N VAL A 72 3.85 -2.88 -12.60
CA VAL A 72 3.74 -3.59 -11.31
C VAL A 72 4.75 -4.73 -11.22
N ALA A 73 4.87 -5.57 -12.24
CA ALA A 73 5.80 -6.69 -12.22
C ALA A 73 7.26 -6.23 -12.09
N ALA A 74 7.64 -5.14 -12.76
CA ALA A 74 8.95 -4.52 -12.60
C ALA A 74 9.13 -3.98 -11.17
N GLY A 75 8.12 -3.27 -10.65
CA GLY A 75 8.14 -2.69 -9.32
C GLY A 75 8.23 -3.73 -8.21
N LEU A 76 7.47 -4.84 -8.29
CA LEU A 76 7.50 -5.92 -7.30
C LEU A 76 8.86 -6.64 -7.27
N ARG A 77 9.51 -6.83 -8.41
CA ARG A 77 10.87 -7.40 -8.45
C ARG A 77 11.90 -6.47 -7.80
N GLU A 78 11.82 -5.16 -8.04
CA GLU A 78 12.66 -4.18 -7.34
C GLU A 78 12.35 -4.17 -5.84
N TRP A 79 11.08 -4.24 -5.48
CA TRP A 79 10.61 -4.30 -4.10
C TRP A 79 11.16 -5.53 -3.36
N ALA A 80 11.09 -6.71 -3.98
CA ALA A 80 11.62 -7.96 -3.42
C ALA A 80 13.11 -7.87 -3.04
N ARG A 81 13.90 -7.15 -3.85
CA ARG A 81 15.33 -6.89 -3.58
C ARG A 81 15.59 -6.03 -2.36
N SER A 82 14.61 -5.26 -1.91
CA SER A 82 14.72 -4.37 -0.75
C SER A 82 14.40 -5.07 0.59
N LYS A 83 13.82 -6.28 0.58
CA LYS A 83 13.35 -6.98 1.78
C LYS A 83 14.41 -7.08 2.88
N ASP A 84 15.63 -7.49 2.54
CA ASP A 84 16.71 -7.66 3.51
C ASP A 84 17.22 -6.34 4.10
N VAL A 85 17.15 -5.24 3.33
CA VAL A 85 17.48 -3.90 3.83
C VAL A 85 16.43 -3.47 4.86
N VAL A 86 15.15 -3.64 4.54
CA VAL A 86 14.05 -3.29 5.44
C VAL A 86 14.06 -4.15 6.71
N LEU A 87 14.37 -5.45 6.59
CA LEU A 87 14.57 -6.34 7.73
C LEU A 87 15.84 -6.03 8.55
N GLY A 88 16.75 -5.19 8.03
CA GLY A 88 18.04 -4.87 8.64
C GLY A 88 19.06 -5.99 8.59
N LYS A 89 18.87 -6.94 7.70
CA LYS A 89 19.85 -7.99 7.38
C LYS A 89 20.95 -7.47 6.46
N ARG A 90 20.70 -6.35 5.79
CA ARG A 90 21.62 -5.66 4.89
C ARG A 90 21.59 -4.16 5.14
N GLU A 91 22.71 -3.48 4.93
CA GLU A 91 22.83 -2.04 5.10
C GLU A 91 22.01 -1.26 4.05
N ALA A 92 21.44 -0.13 4.46
CA ALA A 92 20.72 0.80 3.58
C ALA A 92 21.70 1.74 2.86
N THR A 93 22.51 1.19 1.97
CA THR A 93 23.39 2.01 1.12
C THR A 93 22.59 2.84 0.13
N ALA A 94 23.19 3.91 -0.42
CA ALA A 94 22.53 4.72 -1.44
C ALA A 94 22.08 3.87 -2.65
N GLU A 95 22.89 2.89 -3.06
CA GLU A 95 22.55 1.96 -4.15
C GLU A 95 21.36 1.06 -3.80
N ALA A 96 21.32 0.48 -2.60
CA ALA A 96 20.19 -0.31 -2.13
C ALA A 96 18.91 0.54 -2.05
N CYS A 97 19.02 1.79 -1.62
CA CYS A 97 17.91 2.73 -1.56
C CYS A 97 17.36 3.13 -2.94
N VAL A 98 18.19 3.19 -3.98
CA VAL A 98 17.73 3.38 -5.37
C VAL A 98 16.75 2.27 -5.78
N THR A 99 16.99 1.03 -5.37
CA THR A 99 16.07 -0.09 -5.63
C THR A 99 14.69 0.15 -5.00
N MET A 100 14.66 0.65 -3.76
CA MET A 100 13.41 1.02 -3.07
C MET A 100 12.68 2.16 -3.78
N LEU A 101 13.42 3.20 -4.20
CA LEU A 101 12.86 4.33 -4.96
C LEU A 101 12.30 3.89 -6.32
N ARG A 102 12.98 2.97 -7.02
CA ARG A 102 12.46 2.39 -8.27
C ARG A 102 11.16 1.63 -8.05
N ALA A 103 11.06 0.81 -6.99
CA ALA A 103 9.83 0.12 -6.64
C ALA A 103 8.68 1.12 -6.40
N ALA A 104 8.92 2.20 -5.63
CA ALA A 104 7.95 3.26 -5.39
C ALA A 104 7.57 4.00 -6.67
N CYS A 105 8.54 4.29 -7.55
CA CYS A 105 8.31 4.94 -8.84
C CYS A 105 7.40 4.08 -9.74
N PHE A 106 7.69 2.79 -9.89
CA PHE A 106 6.82 1.86 -10.64
C PHE A 106 5.42 1.76 -10.03
N GLY A 107 5.32 1.74 -8.69
CA GLY A 107 4.05 1.85 -7.98
C GLY A 107 3.29 3.11 -8.36
N GLY A 108 3.96 4.27 -8.34
CA GLY A 108 3.40 5.54 -8.76
C GLY A 108 2.93 5.54 -10.23
N MET A 109 3.74 5.01 -11.16
CA MET A 109 3.39 4.89 -12.58
C MET A 109 2.16 4.00 -12.78
N SER A 110 2.02 2.94 -12.01
CA SER A 110 0.88 2.03 -12.11
C SER A 110 -0.40 2.65 -11.54
N ILE A 111 -0.35 3.22 -10.32
CA ILE A 111 -1.54 3.86 -9.72
C ILE A 111 -1.96 5.16 -10.42
N ALA A 112 -1.07 5.81 -11.16
CA ALA A 112 -1.45 6.93 -12.02
C ALA A 112 -2.50 6.53 -13.07
N GLN A 113 -2.53 5.25 -13.45
CA GLN A 113 -3.47 4.67 -14.41
C GLN A 113 -4.69 4.06 -13.73
N THR A 114 -4.49 3.32 -12.64
CA THR A 114 -5.54 2.51 -11.99
C THR A 114 -6.18 3.19 -10.79
N GLY A 115 -5.46 4.09 -10.11
CA GLY A 115 -5.79 4.52 -8.75
C GLY A 115 -5.44 3.45 -7.72
N THR A 116 -5.68 3.77 -6.44
CA THR A 116 -5.60 2.85 -5.30
C THR A 116 -7.01 2.41 -4.89
N SER A 117 -7.15 1.20 -4.32
CA SER A 117 -8.45 0.60 -3.99
C SER A 117 -8.71 0.52 -2.46
N LEU A 118 -9.09 -0.66 -1.95
CA LEU A 118 -9.65 -0.82 -0.61
C LEU A 118 -8.63 -0.59 0.53
N PRO A 119 -7.39 -1.15 0.51
CA PRO A 119 -6.42 -0.92 1.58
C PRO A 119 -6.13 0.56 1.83
N HIS A 120 -5.89 1.32 0.78
CA HIS A 120 -5.70 2.77 0.89
C HIS A 120 -6.98 3.47 1.41
N GLY A 121 -8.16 3.05 0.94
CA GLY A 121 -9.43 3.60 1.40
C GLY A 121 -9.62 3.44 2.91
N LEU A 122 -9.43 2.23 3.42
CA LEU A 122 -9.52 1.90 4.84
C LEU A 122 -8.42 2.57 5.68
N SER A 123 -7.22 2.70 5.14
CA SER A 123 -6.06 3.29 5.86
C SER A 123 -6.26 4.73 6.29
N TYR A 124 -7.14 5.49 5.63
CA TYR A 124 -7.29 6.92 5.90
C TYR A 124 -7.83 7.18 7.31
N ALA A 125 -8.88 6.49 7.73
CA ALA A 125 -9.42 6.60 9.08
C ALA A 125 -8.39 6.14 10.13
N VAL A 126 -7.70 5.01 9.88
CA VAL A 126 -6.65 4.52 10.78
C VAL A 126 -5.54 5.55 10.95
N THR A 127 -5.00 6.08 9.84
CA THR A 127 -3.94 7.11 9.88
C THR A 127 -4.37 8.35 10.70
N VAL A 128 -5.61 8.80 10.52
CA VAL A 128 -6.11 10.02 11.17
C VAL A 128 -6.37 9.81 12.67
N HIS A 129 -6.96 8.67 13.04
CA HIS A 129 -7.44 8.44 14.40
C HIS A 129 -6.40 7.78 15.32
N THR A 130 -5.44 7.03 14.76
CA THR A 130 -4.41 6.34 15.57
C THR A 130 -3.02 6.97 15.42
N ARG A 131 -2.82 7.89 14.46
CA ARG A 131 -1.51 8.43 14.06
C ARG A 131 -0.55 7.37 13.51
N MET A 132 -1.05 6.19 13.15
CA MET A 132 -0.25 5.17 12.49
C MET A 132 0.31 5.72 11.17
N ALA A 133 1.57 5.41 10.86
CA ALA A 133 2.18 5.80 9.58
C ALA A 133 1.37 5.24 8.41
N HIS A 134 1.20 6.01 7.35
CA HIS A 134 0.27 5.67 6.25
C HIS A 134 0.56 4.33 5.60
N GLY A 135 1.81 4.08 5.21
CA GLY A 135 2.16 2.81 4.57
C GLY A 135 1.97 1.61 5.50
N LYS A 136 2.25 1.77 6.83
CA LYS A 136 1.93 0.76 7.83
C LYS A 136 0.42 0.52 7.88
N ALA A 137 -0.40 1.58 7.87
CA ALA A 137 -1.86 1.45 7.87
C ALA A 137 -2.39 0.78 6.59
N CYS A 138 -1.78 1.04 5.42
CA CYS A 138 -2.10 0.30 4.19
C CYS A 138 -1.75 -1.19 4.33
N GLY A 139 -0.54 -1.49 4.83
CA GLY A 139 -0.06 -2.86 5.06
C GLY A 139 -0.94 -3.68 5.99
N PHE A 140 -1.54 -3.03 7.00
CA PHE A 140 -2.44 -3.67 7.96
C PHE A 140 -3.62 -4.39 7.29
N PHE A 141 -4.14 -3.85 6.19
CA PHE A 141 -5.28 -4.42 5.47
C PHE A 141 -4.89 -5.37 4.33
N LEU A 142 -3.61 -5.40 3.94
CA LEU A 142 -3.19 -6.08 2.71
C LEU A 142 -3.33 -7.60 2.79
N ARG A 143 -3.02 -8.22 3.93
CA ARG A 143 -3.18 -9.68 4.07
C ARG A 143 -4.60 -10.13 3.72
N ASN A 144 -5.58 -9.51 4.36
CA ASN A 144 -6.99 -9.89 4.16
C ASN A 144 -7.51 -9.43 2.79
N TYR A 145 -7.04 -8.27 2.28
CA TYR A 145 -7.36 -7.84 0.92
C TYR A 145 -6.84 -8.83 -0.14
N LEU A 146 -5.62 -9.32 0.01
CA LEU A 146 -5.05 -10.34 -0.88
C LEU A 146 -5.81 -11.66 -0.76
N ALA A 147 -6.29 -12.02 0.42
CA ALA A 147 -7.09 -13.22 0.63
C ALA A 147 -8.45 -13.18 -0.08
N GLU A 148 -9.06 -12.00 -0.25
CA GLU A 148 -10.32 -11.79 -0.98
C GLU A 148 -10.13 -11.76 -2.51
N ALA A 149 -8.91 -11.53 -2.98
CA ALA A 149 -8.61 -11.41 -4.40
C ALA A 149 -8.67 -12.77 -5.13
N ASP A 150 -8.85 -12.71 -6.46
CA ASP A 150 -8.71 -13.90 -7.30
C ASP A 150 -7.35 -14.57 -7.06
N PRO A 151 -7.31 -15.90 -6.84
CA PRO A 151 -6.07 -16.63 -6.52
C PRO A 151 -4.96 -16.41 -7.55
N VAL A 152 -5.27 -16.32 -8.84
CA VAL A 152 -4.26 -16.13 -9.89
C VAL A 152 -3.59 -14.77 -9.77
N ASP A 153 -4.36 -13.71 -9.57
CA ASP A 153 -3.83 -12.34 -9.41
C ASP A 153 -3.09 -12.19 -8.07
N ARG A 154 -3.63 -12.76 -6.98
CA ARG A 154 -2.98 -12.79 -5.66
C ARG A 154 -1.62 -13.47 -5.72
N ASP A 155 -1.59 -14.70 -6.24
CA ASP A 155 -0.37 -15.53 -6.26
C ASP A 155 0.69 -14.93 -7.20
N ALA A 156 0.28 -14.26 -8.28
CA ALA A 156 1.18 -13.49 -9.12
C ALA A 156 1.84 -12.33 -8.36
N VAL A 157 1.08 -11.54 -7.58
CA VAL A 157 1.61 -10.45 -6.76
C VAL A 157 2.57 -10.97 -5.70
N LEU A 158 2.19 -12.02 -4.97
CA LEU A 158 3.01 -12.62 -3.90
C LEU A 158 4.31 -13.20 -4.45
N SER A 159 4.22 -13.99 -5.50
CA SER A 159 5.39 -14.61 -6.16
C SER A 159 6.38 -13.56 -6.68
N LEU A 160 5.90 -12.50 -7.35
CA LEU A 160 6.74 -11.41 -7.85
C LEU A 160 7.47 -10.66 -6.72
N ALA A 161 6.84 -10.56 -5.55
CA ALA A 161 7.42 -9.96 -4.34
C ALA A 161 8.25 -10.94 -3.51
N GLY A 162 8.33 -12.21 -3.92
CA GLY A 162 9.09 -13.26 -3.23
C GLY A 162 8.46 -13.69 -1.92
N PHE A 163 7.12 -13.82 -1.88
CA PHE A 163 6.35 -14.45 -0.81
C PHE A 163 5.74 -15.76 -1.30
N ALA A 164 5.69 -16.74 -0.39
CA ALA A 164 5.07 -18.04 -0.67
C ALA A 164 3.53 -17.93 -0.68
N ASP A 165 2.98 -17.18 0.28
CA ASP A 165 1.55 -16.99 0.48
C ASP A 165 1.26 -15.72 1.29
N VAL A 166 -0.02 -15.50 1.64
CA VAL A 166 -0.46 -14.33 2.43
C VAL A 166 0.06 -14.35 3.86
N ASP A 167 0.35 -15.51 4.42
CA ASP A 167 0.85 -15.64 5.79
C ASP A 167 2.36 -15.34 5.86
N ASP A 168 3.12 -15.69 4.82
CA ASP A 168 4.53 -15.26 4.66
C ASP A 168 4.62 -13.74 4.50
N PHE A 169 3.71 -13.12 3.71
CA PHE A 169 3.58 -11.66 3.66
C PHE A 169 3.28 -11.05 5.03
N GLU A 170 2.30 -11.61 5.76
CA GLU A 170 1.93 -11.12 7.09
C GLU A 170 3.08 -11.23 8.09
N ALA A 171 3.84 -12.33 8.05
CA ALA A 171 5.03 -12.50 8.89
C ALA A 171 6.08 -11.42 8.59
N TYR A 172 6.31 -11.11 7.31
CA TYR A 172 7.20 -10.02 6.90
C TYR A 172 6.68 -8.65 7.35
N TYR A 173 5.39 -8.37 7.17
CA TYR A 173 4.76 -7.12 7.62
C TYR A 173 4.96 -6.91 9.12
N ARG A 174 4.70 -7.93 9.93
CA ARG A 174 4.87 -7.88 11.39
C ARG A 174 6.33 -7.67 11.79
N ALA A 175 7.25 -8.33 11.12
CA ALA A 175 8.69 -8.20 11.40
C ALA A 175 9.23 -6.79 11.08
N THR A 176 8.67 -6.10 10.10
CA THR A 176 9.17 -4.80 9.61
C THR A 176 8.41 -3.62 10.16
N CYS A 177 7.08 -3.68 10.17
CA CYS A 177 6.20 -2.60 10.61
C CYS A 177 5.69 -2.77 12.06
N GLY A 178 5.89 -3.95 12.68
CA GLY A 178 5.38 -4.25 14.01
C GLY A 178 3.88 -4.62 14.00
N ARG A 179 3.36 -4.92 15.18
CA ARG A 179 1.97 -5.37 15.39
C ARG A 179 1.23 -4.38 16.28
N ASP A 180 0.79 -3.26 15.70
CA ASP A 180 -0.03 -2.32 16.45
C ASP A 180 -1.51 -2.76 16.38
N ALA A 181 -2.18 -2.72 17.52
CA ALA A 181 -3.62 -2.91 17.56
C ALA A 181 -4.32 -1.63 17.06
N VAL A 182 -5.32 -1.80 16.20
CA VAL A 182 -6.23 -0.73 15.82
C VAL A 182 -7.55 -0.94 16.57
N PRO A 183 -8.08 0.08 17.29
CA PRO A 183 -9.34 -0.08 17.99
C PRO A 183 -10.49 -0.44 17.04
N ASP A 184 -11.36 -1.36 17.43
CA ASP A 184 -12.50 -1.82 16.61
C ASP A 184 -13.40 -0.66 16.17
N ALA A 185 -13.58 0.35 17.02
CA ALA A 185 -14.35 1.54 16.67
C ALA A 185 -13.73 2.31 15.49
N VAL A 186 -12.39 2.33 15.37
CA VAL A 186 -11.68 2.97 14.26
C VAL A 186 -11.79 2.12 12.99
N LEU A 187 -11.70 0.79 13.13
CA LEU A 187 -11.91 -0.14 12.01
C LEU A 187 -13.34 -0.03 11.48
N ALA A 188 -14.34 0.00 12.37
CA ALA A 188 -15.74 0.19 11.97
C ALA A 188 -15.96 1.54 11.26
N LEU A 189 -15.34 2.61 11.75
CA LEU A 189 -15.38 3.92 11.08
C LEU A 189 -14.73 3.87 9.70
N ALA A 190 -13.60 3.17 9.55
CA ALA A 190 -12.92 3.01 8.26
C ALA A 190 -13.83 2.31 7.23
N VAL A 191 -14.54 1.27 7.66
CA VAL A 191 -15.54 0.55 6.83
C VAL A 191 -16.68 1.49 6.44
N GLN A 192 -17.27 2.22 7.39
CA GLN A 192 -18.35 3.17 7.13
C GLN A 192 -17.94 4.27 6.16
N ASP A 193 -16.77 4.88 6.37
CA ASP A 193 -16.23 5.91 5.47
C ASP A 193 -16.06 5.38 4.05
N LEU A 194 -15.53 4.17 3.89
CA LEU A 194 -15.31 3.58 2.58
C LEU A 194 -16.63 3.21 1.88
N MET A 195 -17.64 2.76 2.62
CA MET A 195 -19.01 2.52 2.09
C MET A 195 -19.63 3.78 1.47
N THR A 196 -19.23 4.97 1.88
CA THR A 196 -19.67 6.22 1.25
C THR A 196 -18.96 6.54 -0.07
N ASN A 197 -18.01 5.70 -0.49
CA ASN A 197 -17.21 5.92 -1.70
C ASN A 197 -17.31 4.75 -2.69
N PRO A 198 -18.47 4.60 -3.37
CA PRO A 198 -18.69 3.50 -4.31
C PRO A 198 -17.69 3.48 -5.47
N ALA A 199 -17.18 4.66 -5.88
CA ALA A 199 -16.18 4.76 -6.92
C ALA A 199 -14.84 4.11 -6.52
N LYS A 200 -14.48 4.16 -5.23
CA LYS A 200 -13.30 3.50 -4.70
C LYS A 200 -13.50 1.98 -4.58
N MET A 201 -14.68 1.56 -4.13
CA MET A 201 -15.04 0.15 -4.02
C MET A 201 -15.06 -0.55 -5.39
N ALA A 202 -15.56 0.14 -6.42
CA ALA A 202 -15.60 -0.37 -7.80
C ALA A 202 -14.21 -0.62 -8.44
N LEU A 203 -13.12 -0.22 -7.79
CA LEU A 203 -11.77 -0.51 -8.26
C LEU A 203 -11.30 -1.93 -7.89
N ALA A 204 -11.91 -2.59 -6.90
CA ALA A 204 -11.67 -3.99 -6.62
C ALA A 204 -12.37 -4.88 -7.67
N PRO A 205 -11.68 -5.90 -8.25
CA PRO A 205 -12.26 -6.76 -9.28
C PRO A 205 -13.12 -7.90 -8.70
N PHE A 206 -13.64 -7.73 -7.48
CA PHE A 206 -14.55 -8.65 -6.81
C PHE A 206 -15.70 -7.87 -6.15
N ALA A 207 -16.78 -8.56 -5.83
CA ALA A 207 -17.92 -7.91 -5.18
C ALA A 207 -17.53 -7.37 -3.81
N VAL A 208 -17.82 -6.09 -3.55
CA VAL A 208 -17.48 -5.41 -2.31
C VAL A 208 -18.76 -4.91 -1.65
N ASP A 209 -19.07 -5.47 -0.50
CA ASP A 209 -20.11 -5.01 0.43
C ASP A 209 -19.51 -4.75 1.82
N GLU A 210 -20.35 -4.38 2.78
CA GLU A 210 -19.90 -4.15 4.15
C GLU A 210 -19.28 -5.40 4.76
N THR A 211 -19.80 -6.59 4.45
CA THR A 211 -19.30 -7.87 5.00
C THR A 211 -17.86 -8.13 4.52
N VAL A 212 -17.60 -7.94 3.24
CA VAL A 212 -16.24 -8.04 2.65
C VAL A 212 -15.29 -7.01 3.27
N LEU A 213 -15.74 -5.77 3.41
CA LEU A 213 -14.91 -4.72 4.04
C LEU A 213 -14.59 -5.03 5.50
N ARG A 214 -15.53 -5.59 6.25
CA ARG A 214 -15.31 -6.02 7.64
C ARG A 214 -14.29 -7.16 7.73
N ARG A 215 -14.36 -8.15 6.81
CA ARG A 215 -13.31 -9.20 6.73
C ARG A 215 -11.95 -8.63 6.41
N ILE A 216 -11.85 -7.72 5.42
CA ILE A 216 -10.57 -7.05 5.10
C ILE A 216 -10.06 -6.24 6.30
N ALA A 217 -10.95 -5.61 7.05
CA ALA A 217 -10.60 -4.87 8.26
C ALA A 217 -10.25 -5.77 9.46
N GLY A 218 -10.48 -7.09 9.39
CA GLY A 218 -10.26 -8.03 10.50
C GLY A 218 -11.29 -7.87 11.62
N ILE A 219 -12.48 -7.33 11.32
CA ILE A 219 -13.56 -7.17 12.31
C ILE A 219 -14.37 -8.46 12.40
N GLY A 220 -14.39 -9.08 13.57
CA GLY A 220 -15.17 -10.29 13.83
C GLY A 220 -14.39 -11.60 13.66
N GLU A 221 -13.11 -11.55 13.29
CA GLU A 221 -12.20 -12.68 13.42
C GLU A 221 -11.69 -12.68 14.87
N ALA A 222 -12.26 -13.53 15.72
CA ALA A 222 -11.67 -13.84 17.02
C ALA A 222 -10.32 -14.52 16.76
N GLY A 223 -9.24 -13.90 17.19
CA GLY A 223 -7.88 -14.43 17.12
C GLY A 223 -7.63 -15.59 18.06
#